data_c22f404d0521f76a403b2f9accf70ed8
#
_entry.id   c22f404d0521f76a403b2f9accf70ed8
#
_cell.length_a   1.000
_cell.length_b   1.000
_cell.length_c   1.000
_cell.angle_alpha   90.00
_cell.angle_beta   90.00
_cell.angle_gamma   90.00
#
_symmetry.space_group_name_H-M   'P 1'
#
loop_
_entity.id
_entity.type
_entity.pdbx_description
1 polymer ?
#
loop_
_entity_poly.entity_id
_entity_poly.type
_entity_poly.pdbx_seq_one_letter_code
_entity_poly.pdbx_strand_id
1 'polypeptide(L)'
;MKSTCVFVVWLSLYLPAGVAAQNMGAVRTLDSPCAEALDYGHEGSEAFRDLVAEIDAFRVVVHVTTGDTVYFGTAGTTRLAGVVGGWRYLRVVLRSHLTLEERASVLGHELQHVLEIAQSSASTQKDVRALYDDIGRPVPGIHDAFETAEASNAGLRVLRELRSTGKLARRQAALALRPR
;
A
#
# COMPACT_ATOMS: atom_id res chain seq x y z
N MET A 1 -14.65 -64.50 24.15
CA MET A 1 -15.02 -63.28 23.37
C MET A 1 -14.09 -62.16 23.78
N LYS A 2 -13.13 -61.81 22.90
CA LYS A 2 -12.16 -60.72 23.16
C LYS A 2 -12.63 -59.48 22.41
N SER A 3 -13.05 -58.44 23.12
CA SER A 3 -13.49 -57.15 22.57
C SER A 3 -12.29 -56.26 22.30
N THR A 4 -12.03 -55.96 21.04
CA THR A 4 -10.93 -55.08 20.62
C THR A 4 -11.47 -53.67 20.52
N CYS A 5 -11.09 -52.77 21.44
CA CYS A 5 -11.39 -51.35 21.32
C CYS A 5 -10.43 -50.69 20.34
N VAL A 6 -10.98 -50.16 19.24
CA VAL A 6 -10.25 -49.34 18.28
C VAL A 6 -10.33 -47.89 18.73
N PHE A 7 -9.19 -47.32 19.17
CA PHE A 7 -9.06 -45.89 19.43
C PHE A 7 -8.78 -45.15 18.11
N VAL A 8 -9.76 -44.38 17.63
CA VAL A 8 -9.55 -43.45 16.51
C VAL A 8 -8.96 -42.13 17.08
N VAL A 9 -7.70 -41.92 16.84
CA VAL A 9 -7.02 -40.64 17.16
C VAL A 9 -7.31 -39.68 16.02
N TRP A 10 -8.10 -38.63 16.29
CA TRP A 10 -8.27 -37.50 15.40
C TRP A 10 -7.03 -36.60 15.48
N LEU A 11 -6.15 -36.70 14.49
CA LEU A 11 -5.04 -35.79 14.30
C LEU A 11 -5.55 -34.52 13.64
N SER A 12 -5.86 -33.49 14.43
CA SER A 12 -6.19 -32.17 13.92
C SER A 12 -4.95 -31.54 13.30
N LEU A 13 -4.86 -31.56 11.98
CA LEU A 13 -3.84 -30.81 11.23
C LEU A 13 -4.12 -29.31 11.40
N TYR A 14 -3.41 -28.69 12.32
CA TYR A 14 -3.26 -27.23 12.34
C TYR A 14 -2.43 -26.83 11.11
N LEU A 15 -3.10 -26.49 10.02
CA LEU A 15 -2.47 -25.74 8.92
C LEU A 15 -2.20 -24.33 9.46
N PRO A 16 -0.94 -23.84 9.42
CA PRO A 16 -0.70 -22.44 9.72
C PRO A 16 -1.52 -21.61 8.75
N ALA A 17 -2.25 -20.63 9.25
CA ALA A 17 -2.95 -19.65 8.45
C ALA A 17 -1.90 -18.99 7.53
N GLY A 18 -1.85 -19.43 6.28
CA GLY A 18 -0.95 -18.84 5.29
C GLY A 18 -1.30 -17.37 5.16
N VAL A 19 -0.29 -16.50 5.17
CA VAL A 19 -0.48 -15.09 4.84
C VAL A 19 -1.11 -15.05 3.45
N ALA A 20 -2.40 -14.74 3.38
CA ALA A 20 -3.09 -14.61 2.12
C ALA A 20 -2.49 -13.41 1.38
N ALA A 21 -2.07 -13.63 0.13
CA ALA A 21 -1.62 -12.53 -0.71
C ALA A 21 -2.78 -11.58 -0.95
N GLN A 22 -2.63 -10.32 -0.51
CA GLN A 22 -3.61 -9.29 -0.81
C GLN A 22 -3.31 -8.72 -2.19
N ASN A 23 -4.30 -8.79 -3.07
CA ASN A 23 -4.20 -8.27 -4.43
C ASN A 23 -5.36 -7.30 -4.68
N MET A 24 -5.04 -6.04 -4.94
CA MET A 24 -5.95 -5.05 -5.50
C MET A 24 -5.47 -4.73 -6.91
N GLY A 25 -5.91 -5.52 -7.90
CA GLY A 25 -5.50 -5.36 -9.28
C GLY A 25 -3.98 -5.40 -9.48
N ALA A 26 -3.39 -4.29 -9.91
CA ALA A 26 -1.95 -4.14 -10.09
C ALA A 26 -1.17 -4.06 -8.77
N VAL A 27 -1.81 -3.62 -7.67
CA VAL A 27 -1.17 -3.43 -6.35
C VAL A 27 -1.25 -4.71 -5.54
N ARG A 28 -0.09 -5.22 -5.11
CA ARG A 28 0.06 -6.53 -4.45
C ARG A 28 0.95 -6.45 -3.23
N THR A 29 0.63 -7.25 -2.21
CA THR A 29 1.48 -7.42 -1.03
C THR A 29 1.35 -8.82 -0.44
N LEU A 30 2.43 -9.30 0.19
CA LEU A 30 2.48 -10.46 1.08
C LEU A 30 2.74 -10.03 2.53
N ASP A 31 2.85 -8.73 2.77
CA ASP A 31 3.18 -8.12 4.06
C ASP A 31 1.88 -7.74 4.77
N SER A 32 1.58 -8.37 5.91
CA SER A 32 0.32 -8.15 6.64
C SER A 32 0.06 -6.68 6.99
N PRO A 33 1.02 -5.90 7.52
CA PRO A 33 0.84 -4.47 7.75
C PRO A 33 0.46 -3.68 6.49
N CYS A 34 1.03 -4.05 5.34
CA CYS A 34 0.68 -3.42 4.06
C CYS A 34 -0.70 -3.86 3.56
N ALA A 35 -1.09 -5.13 3.77
CA ALA A 35 -2.42 -5.63 3.45
C ALA A 35 -3.51 -4.87 4.24
N GLU A 36 -3.31 -4.70 5.54
CA GLU A 36 -4.21 -3.91 6.39
C GLU A 36 -4.32 -2.45 5.92
N ALA A 37 -3.20 -1.84 5.49
CA ALA A 37 -3.21 -0.47 4.99
C ALA A 37 -3.91 -0.34 3.63
N LEU A 38 -3.77 -1.34 2.74
CA LEU A 38 -4.50 -1.41 1.47
C LEU A 38 -6.01 -1.48 1.72
N ASP A 39 -6.46 -2.40 2.58
CA ASP A 39 -7.87 -2.54 2.92
C ASP A 39 -8.43 -1.27 3.56
N TYR A 40 -7.74 -0.74 4.56
CA TYR A 40 -8.15 0.46 5.28
C TYR A 40 -8.22 1.69 4.36
N GLY A 41 -7.25 1.85 3.46
CA GLY A 41 -7.26 2.91 2.45
C GLY A 41 -8.42 2.75 1.47
N HIS A 42 -8.62 1.54 0.95
CA HIS A 42 -9.67 1.24 -0.01
C HIS A 42 -11.08 1.40 0.59
N GLU A 43 -11.30 0.98 1.82
CA GLU A 43 -12.61 1.11 2.50
C GLU A 43 -12.91 2.56 2.87
N GLY A 44 -11.92 3.29 3.36
CA GLY A 44 -12.11 4.59 4.00
C GLY A 44 -11.84 5.81 3.13
N SER A 45 -11.25 5.67 1.92
CA SER A 45 -10.84 6.80 1.08
C SER A 45 -11.24 6.62 -0.38
N GLU A 46 -11.97 7.59 -0.92
CA GLU A 46 -12.30 7.66 -2.36
C GLU A 46 -11.04 7.92 -3.18
N ALA A 47 -10.20 8.87 -2.75
CA ALA A 47 -8.94 9.17 -3.41
C ALA A 47 -8.00 7.96 -3.52
N PHE A 48 -8.01 7.09 -2.52
CA PHE A 48 -7.22 5.86 -2.55
C PHE A 48 -7.76 4.89 -3.61
N ARG A 49 -9.07 4.70 -3.67
CA ARG A 49 -9.71 3.85 -4.70
C ARG A 49 -9.46 4.37 -6.11
N ASP A 50 -9.56 5.68 -6.32
CA ASP A 50 -9.31 6.32 -7.61
C ASP A 50 -7.86 6.05 -8.08
N LEU A 51 -6.86 6.22 -7.20
CA LEU A 51 -5.47 5.92 -7.51
C LEU A 51 -5.25 4.46 -7.93
N VAL A 52 -5.83 3.52 -7.19
CA VAL A 52 -5.72 2.09 -7.53
C VAL A 52 -6.36 1.82 -8.87
N ALA A 53 -7.56 2.37 -9.13
CA ALA A 53 -8.28 2.18 -10.39
C ALA A 53 -7.53 2.80 -11.58
N GLU A 54 -6.92 3.98 -11.42
CA GLU A 54 -6.11 4.60 -12.45
C GLU A 54 -4.85 3.78 -12.75
N ILE A 55 -4.17 3.26 -11.74
CA ILE A 55 -2.98 2.41 -11.89
C ILE A 55 -3.33 1.12 -12.63
N ASP A 56 -4.50 0.53 -12.38
CA ASP A 56 -4.97 -0.70 -13.05
C ASP A 56 -5.16 -0.54 -14.57
N ALA A 57 -5.29 0.69 -15.07
CA ALA A 57 -5.37 0.95 -16.50
C ALA A 57 -4.02 0.79 -17.23
N PHE A 58 -2.91 0.67 -16.50
CA PHE A 58 -1.57 0.56 -17.05
C PHE A 58 -1.00 -0.86 -16.92
N ARG A 59 0.01 -1.17 -17.75
CA ARG A 59 0.79 -2.42 -17.63
C ARG A 59 1.82 -2.30 -16.52
N VAL A 60 1.37 -2.29 -15.28
CA VAL A 60 2.22 -2.20 -14.09
C VAL A 60 1.88 -3.31 -13.10
N VAL A 61 2.88 -3.70 -12.33
CA VAL A 61 2.75 -4.54 -11.14
C VAL A 61 3.47 -3.83 -10.01
N VAL A 62 2.74 -3.51 -8.96
CA VAL A 62 3.25 -2.80 -7.80
C VAL A 62 3.36 -3.76 -6.63
N HIS A 63 4.56 -3.94 -6.10
CA HIS A 63 4.78 -4.76 -4.92
C HIS A 63 5.05 -3.87 -3.70
N VAL A 64 4.16 -3.94 -2.71
CA VAL A 64 4.23 -3.13 -1.48
C VAL A 64 4.77 -3.97 -0.34
N THR A 65 5.73 -3.43 0.41
CA THR A 65 6.32 -4.06 1.60
C THR A 65 6.61 -3.03 2.67
N THR A 66 6.72 -3.46 3.93
CA THR A 66 7.36 -2.65 4.96
C THR A 66 8.87 -2.87 4.97
N GLY A 67 9.63 -1.92 5.49
CA GLY A 67 11.08 -2.04 5.65
C GLY A 67 11.70 -0.83 6.33
N ASP A 68 12.88 -1.05 6.93
CA ASP A 68 13.66 0.00 7.59
C ASP A 68 14.69 0.65 6.64
N THR A 69 14.79 0.15 5.39
CA THR A 69 15.69 0.66 4.35
C THR A 69 15.15 1.91 3.62
N VAL A 70 14.08 2.49 4.15
CA VAL A 70 13.58 3.79 3.69
C VAL A 70 14.60 4.85 4.08
N TYR A 71 14.95 5.75 3.17
CA TYR A 71 15.91 6.81 3.45
C TYR A 71 15.54 7.56 4.74
N PHE A 72 16.56 7.89 5.54
CA PHE A 72 16.35 8.65 6.75
C PHE A 72 15.62 9.97 6.41
N GLY A 73 14.43 10.16 7.00
CA GLY A 73 13.60 11.35 6.73
C GLY A 73 12.39 11.11 5.82
N THR A 74 12.32 9.98 5.06
CA THR A 74 11.12 9.63 4.27
C THR A 74 10.27 8.59 4.99
N ALA A 75 8.97 8.58 4.74
CA ALA A 75 8.04 7.59 5.30
C ALA A 75 7.76 6.42 4.33
N GLY A 76 8.03 6.64 3.04
CA GLY A 76 7.91 5.65 1.98
C GLY A 76 8.92 5.90 0.87
N THR A 77 9.03 4.97 -0.08
CA THR A 77 9.79 5.14 -1.32
C THR A 77 9.18 4.28 -2.42
N THR A 78 9.13 4.84 -3.64
CA THR A 78 8.75 4.14 -4.87
C THR A 78 9.93 4.01 -5.80
N ARG A 79 10.13 2.81 -6.38
CA ARG A 79 11.21 2.54 -7.33
C ARG A 79 10.74 1.64 -8.47
N LEU A 80 11.21 1.91 -9.68
CA LEU A 80 11.08 1.01 -10.81
C LEU A 80 12.08 -0.16 -10.62
N ALA A 81 11.57 -1.37 -10.40
CA ALA A 81 12.39 -2.56 -10.24
C ALA A 81 12.86 -3.13 -11.60
N GLY A 82 12.06 -2.93 -12.65
CA GLY A 82 12.40 -3.37 -13.99
C GLY A 82 11.23 -3.32 -14.96
N VAL A 83 11.53 -3.64 -16.23
CA VAL A 83 10.52 -3.76 -17.30
C VAL A 83 10.73 -5.09 -18.01
N VAL A 84 9.67 -5.90 -18.09
CA VAL A 84 9.68 -7.21 -18.75
C VAL A 84 8.42 -7.36 -19.59
N GLY A 85 8.56 -7.65 -20.88
CA GLY A 85 7.43 -7.85 -21.79
C GLY A 85 6.47 -6.66 -21.88
N GLY A 86 6.97 -5.45 -21.69
CA GLY A 86 6.19 -4.21 -21.67
C GLY A 86 5.45 -3.96 -20.34
N TRP A 87 5.61 -4.83 -19.35
CA TRP A 87 5.13 -4.62 -17.98
C TRP A 87 6.20 -3.94 -17.14
N ARG A 88 5.82 -2.89 -16.41
CA ARG A 88 6.69 -2.24 -15.41
C ARG A 88 6.45 -2.84 -14.05
N TYR A 89 7.51 -3.24 -13.39
CA TYR A 89 7.49 -3.74 -12.02
C TYR A 89 7.99 -2.64 -11.09
N LEU A 90 7.14 -2.21 -10.18
CA LEU A 90 7.46 -1.17 -9.21
C LEU A 90 7.49 -1.78 -7.80
N ARG A 91 8.36 -1.25 -6.98
CA ARG A 91 8.44 -1.59 -5.57
C ARG A 91 8.17 -0.35 -4.74
N VAL A 92 7.20 -0.48 -3.83
CA VAL A 92 6.91 0.48 -2.78
C VAL A 92 7.39 -0.09 -1.45
N VAL A 93 8.17 0.67 -0.71
CA VAL A 93 8.60 0.31 0.65
C VAL A 93 8.11 1.36 1.60
N LEU A 94 7.32 0.96 2.60
CA LEU A 94 6.80 1.82 3.66
C LEU A 94 7.59 1.60 4.94
N ARG A 95 7.79 2.65 5.73
CA ARG A 95 8.47 2.53 7.03
C ARG A 95 7.69 1.63 7.98
N SER A 96 8.39 0.75 8.71
CA SER A 96 7.79 -0.28 9.57
C SER A 96 6.96 0.29 10.73
N HIS A 97 7.36 1.43 11.30
CA HIS A 97 6.80 1.99 12.53
C HIS A 97 5.63 2.97 12.33
N LEU A 98 5.01 2.98 11.15
CA LEU A 98 3.83 3.80 10.89
C LEU A 98 2.58 3.18 11.52
N THR A 99 1.71 4.02 12.07
CA THR A 99 0.33 3.62 12.41
C THR A 99 -0.43 3.20 11.15
N LEU A 100 -1.54 2.50 11.30
CA LEU A 100 -2.37 2.06 10.16
C LEU A 100 -2.83 3.27 9.29
N GLU A 101 -3.29 4.34 9.93
CA GLU A 101 -3.74 5.56 9.26
C GLU A 101 -2.59 6.26 8.50
N GLU A 102 -1.42 6.38 9.14
CA GLU A 102 -0.23 6.96 8.51
C GLU A 102 0.24 6.09 7.34
N ARG A 103 0.27 4.77 7.52
CA ARG A 103 0.69 3.82 6.49
C ARG A 103 -0.21 3.89 5.26
N ALA A 104 -1.54 3.94 5.43
CA ALA A 104 -2.48 4.10 4.33
C ALA A 104 -2.31 5.46 3.62
N SER A 105 -2.07 6.53 4.38
CA SER A 105 -1.79 7.87 3.82
C SER A 105 -0.49 7.89 3.02
N VAL A 106 0.59 7.34 3.58
CA VAL A 106 1.90 7.24 2.89
C VAL A 106 1.78 6.33 1.67
N LEU A 107 1.04 5.23 1.77
CA LEU A 107 0.78 4.37 0.62
C LEU A 107 0.06 5.13 -0.50
N GLY A 108 -0.95 5.94 -0.20
CA GLY A 108 -1.60 6.80 -1.19
C GLY A 108 -0.64 7.79 -1.86
N HIS A 109 0.29 8.36 -1.10
CA HIS A 109 1.38 9.19 -1.63
C HIS A 109 2.28 8.39 -2.60
N GLU A 110 2.74 7.21 -2.20
CA GLU A 110 3.60 6.36 -3.02
C GLU A 110 2.88 5.82 -4.27
N LEU A 111 1.58 5.54 -4.17
CA LEU A 111 0.77 5.14 -5.33
C LEU A 111 0.63 6.27 -6.36
N GLN A 112 0.64 7.54 -5.93
CA GLN A 112 0.71 8.66 -6.86
C GLN A 112 2.05 8.66 -7.63
N HIS A 113 3.17 8.41 -6.97
CA HIS A 113 4.45 8.23 -7.65
C HIS A 113 4.44 7.03 -8.63
N VAL A 114 3.77 5.93 -8.25
CA VAL A 114 3.54 4.81 -9.17
C VAL A 114 2.79 5.26 -10.41
N LEU A 115 1.73 6.05 -10.26
CA LEU A 115 0.92 6.56 -11.35
C LEU A 115 1.73 7.50 -12.27
N GLU A 116 2.51 8.41 -11.72
CA GLU A 116 3.41 9.29 -12.46
C GLU A 116 4.39 8.49 -13.35
N ILE A 117 5.01 7.44 -12.78
CA ILE A 117 5.89 6.55 -13.55
C ILE A 117 5.09 5.77 -14.59
N ALA A 118 3.89 5.28 -14.26
CA ALA A 118 3.04 4.52 -15.18
C ALA A 118 2.58 5.33 -16.39
N GLN A 119 2.29 6.61 -16.19
CA GLN A 119 1.89 7.56 -17.24
C GLN A 119 3.05 8.01 -18.12
N SER A 120 4.29 7.88 -17.65
CA SER A 120 5.48 8.26 -18.39
C SER A 120 5.94 7.17 -19.37
N SER A 121 6.98 7.47 -20.15
CA SER A 121 7.71 6.49 -20.98
C SER A 121 8.88 5.83 -20.24
N ALA A 122 9.08 6.09 -18.95
CA ALA A 122 10.20 5.61 -18.17
C ALA A 122 10.29 4.07 -18.19
N SER A 123 11.46 3.55 -18.52
CA SER A 123 11.76 2.12 -18.60
C SER A 123 13.00 1.71 -17.79
N THR A 124 13.76 2.70 -17.32
CA THR A 124 14.95 2.53 -16.47
C THR A 124 14.91 3.50 -15.30
N GLN A 125 15.72 3.24 -14.26
CA GLN A 125 15.87 4.20 -13.15
C GLN A 125 16.41 5.56 -13.62
N LYS A 126 17.21 5.60 -14.68
CA LYS A 126 17.68 6.85 -15.28
C LYS A 126 16.52 7.65 -15.87
N ASP A 127 15.57 6.96 -16.53
CA ASP A 127 14.39 7.62 -17.10
C ASP A 127 13.46 8.14 -15.99
N VAL A 128 13.31 7.37 -14.92
CA VAL A 128 12.55 7.79 -13.72
C VAL A 128 13.18 9.03 -13.11
N ARG A 129 14.52 9.08 -13.04
CA ARG A 129 15.20 10.28 -12.56
C ARG A 129 14.92 11.48 -13.47
N ALA A 130 15.06 11.31 -14.78
CA ALA A 130 14.79 12.38 -15.75
C ALA A 130 13.34 12.87 -15.66
N LEU A 131 12.37 11.97 -15.43
CA LEU A 131 10.98 12.34 -15.17
C LEU A 131 10.88 13.26 -13.95
N TYR A 132 11.50 12.89 -12.84
CA TYR A 132 11.40 13.67 -11.60
C TYR A 132 12.28 14.95 -11.60
N ASP A 133 13.32 15.00 -12.42
CA ASP A 133 14.05 16.26 -12.68
C ASP A 133 13.13 17.30 -13.38
N ASP A 134 12.10 16.85 -14.12
CA ASP A 134 11.12 17.69 -14.84
C ASP A 134 9.91 18.05 -13.94
N ILE A 135 9.28 17.07 -13.30
CA ILE A 135 8.01 17.27 -12.57
C ILE A 135 8.16 17.39 -11.05
N GLY A 136 9.28 16.95 -10.50
CA GLY A 136 9.50 16.85 -9.06
C GLY A 136 10.40 17.95 -8.50
N ARG A 137 10.61 17.88 -7.20
CA ARG A 137 11.59 18.70 -6.46
C ARG A 137 12.51 17.76 -5.69
N PRO A 138 13.82 17.99 -5.69
CA PRO A 138 14.74 17.20 -4.88
C PRO A 138 14.41 17.31 -3.40
N VAL A 139 14.45 16.19 -2.69
CA VAL A 139 14.30 16.17 -1.23
C VAL A 139 15.64 16.60 -0.60
N PRO A 140 15.67 17.69 0.20
CA PRO A 140 16.91 18.18 0.78
C PRO A 140 17.63 17.10 1.61
N GLY A 141 18.92 16.91 1.35
CA GLY A 141 19.75 15.96 2.10
C GLY A 141 19.59 14.49 1.71
N ILE A 142 18.75 14.17 0.75
CA ILE A 142 18.56 12.77 0.28
C ILE A 142 18.89 12.70 -1.20
N HIS A 143 19.95 11.96 -1.52
CA HIS A 143 20.37 11.77 -2.91
C HIS A 143 19.33 10.93 -3.67
N ASP A 144 18.99 11.33 -4.89
CA ASP A 144 18.03 10.65 -5.77
C ASP A 144 16.62 10.47 -5.19
N ALA A 145 16.23 11.32 -4.24
CA ALA A 145 14.86 11.40 -3.76
C ALA A 145 14.18 12.68 -4.25
N PHE A 146 12.98 12.52 -4.74
CA PHE A 146 12.15 13.58 -5.29
C PHE A 146 10.76 13.54 -4.68
N GLU A 147 10.14 14.70 -4.64
CA GLU A 147 8.78 14.92 -4.16
C GLU A 147 7.99 15.67 -5.20
N THR A 148 6.72 15.30 -5.41
CA THR A 148 5.80 16.04 -6.27
C THR A 148 4.68 16.66 -5.46
N ALA A 149 4.10 17.73 -5.96
CA ALA A 149 2.92 18.34 -5.33
C ALA A 149 1.72 17.38 -5.38
N GLU A 150 1.61 16.61 -6.45
CA GLU A 150 0.56 15.63 -6.67
C GLU A 150 0.64 14.50 -5.63
N ALA A 151 1.84 13.94 -5.38
CA ALA A 151 2.03 12.89 -4.39
C ALA A 151 1.75 13.39 -2.96
N SER A 152 2.27 14.58 -2.61
CA SER A 152 1.96 15.23 -1.34
C SER A 152 0.45 15.43 -1.16
N ASN A 153 -0.24 15.93 -2.19
CA ASN A 153 -1.69 16.17 -2.16
C ASN A 153 -2.48 14.86 -2.05
N ALA A 154 -2.07 13.80 -2.77
CA ALA A 154 -2.71 12.49 -2.72
C ALA A 154 -2.65 11.90 -1.31
N GLY A 155 -1.48 11.85 -0.69
CA GLY A 155 -1.33 11.38 0.69
C GLY A 155 -2.18 12.17 1.69
N LEU A 156 -2.16 13.51 1.60
CA LEU A 156 -2.96 14.38 2.46
C LEU A 156 -4.47 14.23 2.24
N ARG A 157 -4.92 13.98 1.01
CA ARG A 157 -6.32 13.75 0.69
C ARG A 157 -6.78 12.43 1.29
N VAL A 158 -6.03 11.35 1.09
CA VAL A 158 -6.29 10.05 1.72
C VAL A 158 -6.41 10.19 3.24
N LEU A 159 -5.44 10.83 3.89
CA LEU A 159 -5.45 11.03 5.34
C LEU A 159 -6.69 11.78 5.83
N ARG A 160 -7.11 12.84 5.14
CA ARG A 160 -8.32 13.62 5.50
C ARG A 160 -9.60 12.78 5.37
N GLU A 161 -9.71 11.99 4.32
CA GLU A 161 -10.88 11.13 4.08
C GLU A 161 -10.97 10.03 5.14
N LEU A 162 -9.87 9.34 5.44
CA LEU A 162 -9.79 8.33 6.51
C LEU A 162 -10.20 8.89 7.87
N ARG A 163 -9.71 10.06 8.23
CA ARG A 163 -10.08 10.75 9.48
C ARG A 163 -11.55 11.12 9.53
N SER A 164 -12.11 11.54 8.42
CA SER A 164 -13.52 11.91 8.32
C SER A 164 -14.41 10.68 8.49
N THR A 165 -14.10 9.58 7.81
CA THR A 165 -14.81 8.30 7.89
C THR A 165 -14.74 7.71 9.30
N GLY A 166 -13.56 7.71 9.92
CA GLY A 166 -13.38 7.25 11.29
C GLY A 166 -14.16 8.07 12.35
N LYS A 167 -14.26 9.39 12.16
CA LYS A 167 -15.09 10.26 13.03
C LYS A 167 -16.58 9.93 12.91
N LEU A 168 -17.07 9.71 11.69
CA LEU A 168 -18.47 9.34 11.43
C LEU A 168 -18.81 7.99 12.06
N ALA A 169 -17.96 6.98 11.88
CA ALA A 169 -18.16 5.66 12.47
C ALA A 169 -18.20 5.72 14.01
N ARG A 170 -17.28 6.45 14.65
CA ARG A 170 -17.28 6.66 16.11
C ARG A 170 -18.55 7.37 16.60
N ARG A 171 -19.02 8.37 15.85
CA ARG A 171 -20.25 9.11 16.20
C ARG A 171 -21.49 8.22 16.11
N GLN A 172 -21.59 7.39 15.07
CA GLN A 172 -22.68 6.43 14.89
C GLN A 172 -22.68 5.38 16.01
N ALA A 173 -21.52 4.80 16.33
CA ALA A 173 -21.38 3.84 17.42
C ALA A 173 -21.80 4.46 18.79
N ALA A 174 -21.41 5.69 19.08
CA ALA A 174 -21.80 6.40 20.30
C ALA A 174 -23.31 6.67 20.39
N LEU A 175 -23.97 6.94 19.26
CA LEU A 175 -25.42 7.13 19.21
C LEU A 175 -26.18 5.81 19.41
N ALA A 176 -25.66 4.71 18.87
CA ALA A 176 -26.26 3.37 19.02
C ALA A 176 -26.19 2.84 20.46
N LEU A 177 -25.23 3.29 21.26
CA LEU A 177 -25.04 2.89 22.67
C LEU A 177 -25.83 3.75 23.67
N ARG A 178 -26.59 4.77 23.22
CA ARG A 178 -27.44 5.57 24.12
C ARG A 178 -28.67 4.75 24.52
N PRO A 179 -28.89 4.50 25.82
CA PRO A 179 -30.12 3.85 26.31
C PRO A 179 -31.32 4.74 25.95
N ARG A 180 -32.43 4.09 25.56
CA ARG A 180 -33.74 4.72 25.33
C ARG A 180 -34.38 5.09 26.66
#